data_a65431dd4a2bf40680c8db9546a8461d
#
_entry.id   a65431dd4a2bf40680c8db9546a8461d
#
_cell.length_a   1.000
_cell.length_b   1.000
_cell.length_c   1.000
_cell.angle_alpha   90.00
_cell.angle_beta   90.00
_cell.angle_gamma   90.00
#
_symmetry.space_group_name_H-M   'P 1'
#
loop_
_entity.id
_entity.type
_entity.pdbx_description
1 polymer ?
#
loop_
_entity_poly.entity_id
_entity_poly.type
_entity_poly.pdbx_seq_one_letter_code
_entity_poly.pdbx_strand_id
1 'polypeptide(L)' 'MKGRKKFEKVLNEYYKHLIIRLNRGADYIDQHNDDVKGIKEFNLIKEELKLIESMIILYDD' A
#
# COMPACT_ATOMS: atom_id res chain seq x y z
N MET A 1 -21.68 9.63 -9.65
CA MET A 1 -21.70 10.56 -8.52
C MET A 1 -20.35 11.19 -8.31
N LYS A 2 -20.34 12.52 -8.10
CA LYS A 2 -19.07 13.24 -7.98
C LYS A 2 -18.24 12.83 -6.78
N GLY A 3 -18.87 12.53 -5.65
CA GLY A 3 -18.16 12.12 -4.43
C GLY A 3 -17.45 10.79 -4.58
N ARG A 4 -18.02 9.86 -5.33
CA ARG A 4 -17.44 8.54 -5.56
C ARG A 4 -16.16 8.64 -6.38
N LYS A 5 -16.18 9.44 -7.45
CA LYS A 5 -14.98 9.62 -8.29
C LYS A 5 -13.85 10.28 -7.51
N LYS A 6 -14.19 11.25 -6.66
CA LYS A 6 -13.19 11.90 -5.82
C LYS A 6 -12.56 10.92 -4.86
N PHE A 7 -13.37 10.04 -4.27
CA PHE A 7 -12.90 9.02 -3.34
C PHE A 7 -11.99 8.01 -4.05
N GLU A 8 -12.38 7.57 -5.24
CA GLU A 8 -11.56 6.66 -6.04
C GLU A 8 -10.19 7.27 -6.36
N LYS A 9 -10.17 8.56 -6.69
CA LYS A 9 -8.93 9.25 -7.00
C LYS A 9 -8.00 9.26 -5.79
N VAL A 10 -8.55 9.55 -4.61
CA VAL A 10 -7.78 9.56 -3.37
C VAL A 10 -7.22 8.16 -3.07
N LEU A 11 -8.05 7.13 -3.23
CA LEU A 11 -7.62 5.75 -3.02
C LEU A 11 -6.49 5.36 -3.97
N ASN A 12 -6.61 5.72 -5.25
CA ASN A 12 -5.59 5.39 -6.23
C ASN A 12 -4.27 6.08 -5.94
N GLU A 13 -4.31 7.34 -5.49
CA GLU A 13 -3.10 8.05 -5.11
C GLU A 13 -2.45 7.44 -3.88
N TYR A 14 -3.26 7.07 -2.89
CA TYR A 14 -2.78 6.40 -1.70
C TYR A 14 -2.14 5.06 -2.05
N TYR A 15 -2.76 4.33 -2.95
CA TYR A 15 -2.24 3.05 -3.45
C TYR A 15 -0.86 3.22 -4.08
N LYS A 16 -0.69 4.24 -4.91
CA LYS A 16 0.60 4.53 -5.54
C LYS A 16 1.67 4.81 -4.51
N HIS A 17 1.34 5.59 -3.48
CA HIS A 17 2.28 5.88 -2.40
C HIS A 17 2.68 4.62 -1.64
N LEU A 18 1.72 3.73 -1.39
CA LEU A 18 2.01 2.47 -0.71
C LEU A 18 2.94 1.59 -1.54
N ILE A 19 2.74 1.55 -2.86
CA ILE A 19 3.62 0.78 -3.74
C ILE A 19 5.04 1.31 -3.70
N ILE A 20 5.21 2.63 -3.73
CA ILE A 20 6.52 3.25 -3.63
C ILE A 20 7.19 2.89 -2.31
N ARG A 21 6.45 2.98 -1.22
CA ARG A 21 6.96 2.62 0.11
C ARG A 21 7.30 1.13 0.19
N LEU A 22 6.48 0.29 -0.43
CA LEU A 22 6.73 -1.14 -0.45
C LEU A 22 8.01 -1.48 -1.19
N ASN A 23 8.23 -0.84 -2.35
CA ASN A 23 9.44 -1.06 -3.12
C ASN A 23 10.68 -0.61 -2.35
N ARG A 24 10.61 0.54 -1.67
CA ARG A 24 11.72 1.01 -0.84
C ARG A 24 11.96 0.09 0.34
N GLY A 25 10.88 -0.40 0.96
CA GLY A 25 10.97 -1.35 2.05
C GLY A 25 11.59 -2.66 1.63
N ALA A 26 11.25 -3.15 0.43
CA ALA A 26 11.84 -4.37 -0.10
C ALA A 26 13.34 -4.23 -0.30
N ASP A 27 13.78 -3.10 -0.85
CA ASP A 27 15.20 -2.82 -1.02
C ASP A 27 15.91 -2.75 0.32
N TYR A 28 15.30 -2.10 1.30
CA TYR A 28 15.88 -1.99 2.64
C TYR A 28 16.04 -3.36 3.28
N ILE A 29 15.02 -4.18 3.23
CA ILE A 29 15.03 -5.51 3.84
C ILE A 29 16.04 -6.42 3.15
N ASP A 30 16.19 -6.28 1.84
CA ASP A 30 17.17 -7.04 1.09
C ASP A 30 18.60 -6.76 1.59
N GLN A 31 18.87 -5.53 2.01
CA GLN A 31 20.16 -5.14 2.55
C GLN A 31 20.27 -5.33 4.07
N HIS A 32 19.16 -5.38 4.77
CA HIS A 32 19.08 -5.46 6.23
C HIS A 32 18.14 -6.59 6.65
N ASN A 33 18.43 -7.80 6.22
CA ASN A 33 17.55 -8.95 6.43
C ASN A 33 17.45 -9.41 7.89
N ASP A 34 18.28 -8.88 8.78
CA ASP A 34 18.23 -9.16 10.21
C ASP A 34 17.47 -8.11 11.02
N ASP A 35 16.93 -7.07 10.37
CA ASP A 35 16.18 -6.04 11.03
C ASP A 35 14.73 -6.47 11.22
N VAL A 36 14.44 -7.09 12.37
CA VAL A 36 13.10 -7.62 12.68
C VAL A 36 12.05 -6.51 12.67
N LYS A 37 12.41 -5.32 13.17
CA LYS A 37 11.47 -4.21 13.23
C LYS A 37 11.11 -3.71 11.84
N GLY A 38 12.09 -3.61 10.96
CA GLY A 38 11.86 -3.23 9.56
C GLY A 38 11.01 -4.24 8.83
N ILE A 39 11.22 -5.52 9.08
CA ILE A 39 10.43 -6.59 8.48
C ILE A 39 8.97 -6.50 8.92
N LYS A 40 8.72 -6.21 10.20
CA LYS A 40 7.36 -6.04 10.70
C LYS A 40 6.66 -4.86 10.03
N GLU A 41 7.35 -3.73 9.89
CA GLU A 41 6.79 -2.56 9.21
C GLU A 41 6.48 -2.86 7.75
N PHE A 42 7.36 -3.57 7.07
CA PHE A 42 7.15 -3.98 5.69
C PHE A 42 5.90 -4.84 5.56
N ASN A 43 5.70 -5.79 6.48
CA ASN A 43 4.52 -6.65 6.48
C ASN A 43 3.24 -5.86 6.71
N LEU A 44 3.29 -4.85 7.58
CA LEU A 44 2.14 -3.96 7.80
C LEU A 44 1.77 -3.19 6.54
N ILE A 45 2.76 -2.71 5.81
CA ILE A 45 2.52 -2.02 4.54
C ILE A 45 1.88 -2.96 3.52
N LYS A 46 2.32 -4.21 3.47
CA LYS A 46 1.72 -5.23 2.61
C LYS A 46 0.24 -5.45 2.94
N GLU A 47 -0.09 -5.51 4.22
CA GLU A 47 -1.46 -5.70 4.66
C GLU A 47 -2.33 -4.50 4.31
N GLU A 48 -1.81 -3.28 4.51
CA GLU A 48 -2.52 -2.06 4.09
C GLU A 48 -2.77 -2.06 2.59
N LEU A 49 -1.79 -2.50 1.81
CA LEU A 49 -1.93 -2.57 0.36
C LEU A 49 -3.06 -3.51 -0.04
N LYS A 50 -3.16 -4.66 0.61
CA LYS A 50 -4.23 -5.63 0.35
C LYS A 50 -5.60 -5.04 0.67
N LEU A 51 -5.71 -4.31 1.77
CA LEU A 51 -6.96 -3.64 2.15
C LEU A 51 -7.37 -2.60 1.12
N ILE A 52 -6.42 -1.78 0.67
CA ILE A 52 -6.69 -0.75 -0.33
C ILE A 52 -7.09 -1.39 -1.66
N GLU A 53 -6.42 -2.46 -2.06
CA GLU A 53 -6.79 -3.19 -3.28
C GLU A 53 -8.22 -3.71 -3.21
N SER A 54 -8.61 -4.26 -2.07
CA SER A 54 -9.98 -4.73 -1.85
C SER A 54 -10.99 -3.60 -1.95
N MET A 55 -10.66 -2.44 -1.38
CA MET A 55 -11.53 -1.27 -1.46
C MET A 55 -11.67 -0.76 -2.88
N ILE A 56 -10.58 -0.73 -3.63
CA ILE A 56 -10.61 -0.30 -5.03
C ILE A 56 -11.51 -1.22 -5.85
N ILE A 57 -11.41 -2.52 -5.66
CA ILE A 57 -12.24 -3.51 -6.34
C ILE A 57 -13.72 -3.27 -6.02
N LEU A 58 -14.04 -3.01 -4.75
CA LEU A 58 -15.42 -2.76 -4.33
C LEU A 58 -16.01 -1.52 -4.98
N TYR A 59 -15.19 -0.47 -5.15
CA TYR A 59 -15.67 0.78 -5.73
C TYR A 59 -15.64 0.79 -7.26
N ASP A 60 -14.99 -0.18 -7.86
CA ASP A 60 -14.86 -0.27 -9.32
C ASP A 60 -16.12 -0.86 -9.98
N ASP A 61 -17.01 -1.41 -9.18
CA ASP A 61 -18.29 -1.94 -9.69
C ASP A 61 -19.29 -0.82 -9.98
#